data_464bc4bbc7659dc4f0fcdb90e2e6c0f2
#
_entry.id   464bc4bbc7659dc4f0fcdb90e2e6c0f2
#
_cell.length_a   1.000
_cell.length_b   1.000
_cell.length_c   1.000
_cell.angle_alpha   90.00
_cell.angle_beta   90.00
_cell.angle_gamma   90.00
#
_symmetry.space_group_name_H-M   'P 1'
#
loop_
_entity.id
_entity.type
_entity.pdbx_description
1 polymer ?
#
loop_
_entity_poly.entity_id
_entity_poly.type
_entity_poly.pdbx_seq_one_letter_code
_entity_poly.pdbx_strand_id
1 'polypeptide(L)'
;MNTLEPTIVWNHFYEITQIPRPSKKEDKVRAYLDEFGKKHNLTTVTDKAGNVLITKPATPGYENEKTIILQAHMDMVCEKNSDVEHNFDTDPIQVIVDNGWIKAKGTTLGADNGIGMALMLAVLS
;
A
#
# COMPACT_ATOMS: atom_id res chain seq x y z
N MET A 1 0.90 -10.86 -10.90
CA MET A 1 -0.24 -9.97 -10.55
C MET A 1 -0.82 -9.24 -11.77
N ASN A 2 -0.05 -9.11 -12.85
CA ASN A 2 -0.46 -8.34 -14.06
C ASN A 2 -1.68 -8.88 -14.83
N THR A 3 -2.15 -10.08 -14.50
CA THR A 3 -3.33 -10.70 -15.14
C THR A 3 -4.62 -10.52 -14.33
N LEU A 4 -4.53 -9.92 -13.15
CA LEU A 4 -5.69 -9.69 -12.29
C LEU A 4 -6.34 -8.34 -12.61
N GLU A 5 -7.66 -8.29 -12.54
CA GLU A 5 -8.43 -7.06 -12.76
C GLU A 5 -9.10 -6.57 -11.45
N PRO A 6 -9.14 -5.27 -11.20
CA PRO A 6 -8.52 -4.18 -11.99
C PRO A 6 -6.99 -4.17 -11.84
N THR A 7 -6.29 -4.22 -12.96
CA THR A 7 -4.82 -4.32 -12.98
C THR A 7 -4.12 -3.26 -12.13
N ILE A 8 -4.60 -2.02 -12.16
CA ILE A 8 -4.00 -0.91 -11.42
C ILE A 8 -3.99 -1.17 -9.89
N VAL A 9 -5.07 -1.72 -9.36
CA VAL A 9 -5.18 -2.04 -7.92
C VAL A 9 -4.19 -3.15 -7.55
N TRP A 10 -4.15 -4.21 -8.34
CA TRP A 10 -3.29 -5.36 -8.06
C TRP A 10 -1.81 -5.05 -8.24
N ASN A 11 -1.46 -4.16 -9.16
CA ASN A 11 -0.09 -3.68 -9.29
C ASN A 11 0.35 -2.88 -8.05
N HIS A 12 -0.47 -1.94 -7.58
CA HIS A 12 -0.18 -1.22 -6.34
C HIS A 12 -0.11 -2.16 -5.13
N PHE A 13 -1.04 -3.11 -5.03
CA PHE A 13 -1.01 -4.09 -3.96
C PHE A 13 0.29 -4.90 -3.98
N TYR A 14 0.69 -5.40 -5.15
CA TYR A 14 1.94 -6.14 -5.28
C TYR A 14 3.16 -5.29 -4.87
N GLU A 15 3.26 -4.06 -5.35
CA GLU A 15 4.35 -3.14 -4.96
C GLU A 15 4.42 -2.95 -3.44
N ILE A 16 3.28 -2.75 -2.79
CA ILE A 16 3.18 -2.59 -1.34
C ILE A 16 3.67 -3.85 -0.62
N THR A 17 3.32 -5.04 -1.10
CA THR A 17 3.78 -6.29 -0.48
C THR A 17 5.28 -6.50 -0.58
N GLN A 18 5.95 -5.85 -1.52
CA GLN A 18 7.41 -5.93 -1.69
C GLN A 18 8.17 -5.01 -0.72
N ILE A 19 7.46 -4.15 0.00
CA ILE A 19 8.07 -3.18 0.93
C ILE A 19 7.89 -3.71 2.36
N PRO A 20 9.00 -4.01 3.08
CA PRO A 20 8.92 -4.30 4.52
C PRO A 20 8.30 -3.13 5.28
N ARG A 21 7.23 -3.41 6.02
CA ARG A 21 6.46 -2.38 6.74
C ARG A 21 5.93 -2.84 8.10
N PRO A 22 6.79 -3.41 8.96
CA PRO A 22 6.36 -3.78 10.31
C PRO A 22 5.86 -2.57 11.09
N SER A 23 4.92 -2.78 11.99
CA SER A 23 4.44 -1.72 12.89
C SER A 23 5.62 -1.05 13.62
N LYS A 24 5.62 0.27 13.67
CA LYS A 24 6.68 1.15 14.21
C LYS A 24 7.99 1.17 13.39
N LYS A 25 8.01 0.53 12.23
CA LYS A 25 9.13 0.55 11.28
C LYS A 25 8.62 0.84 9.86
N GLU A 26 7.83 1.90 9.72
CA GLU A 26 7.12 2.25 8.49
C GLU A 26 7.93 3.17 7.55
N ASP A 27 9.20 3.41 7.82
CA ASP A 27 10.01 4.38 7.07
C ASP A 27 10.04 4.09 5.56
N LYS A 28 10.16 2.82 5.18
CA LYS A 28 10.24 2.41 3.77
C LYS A 28 8.93 2.63 3.03
N VAL A 29 7.80 2.24 3.62
CA VAL A 29 6.49 2.45 2.99
C VAL A 29 6.11 3.93 2.99
N ARG A 30 6.52 4.69 3.99
CA ARG A 30 6.36 6.15 4.02
C ARG A 30 7.12 6.81 2.86
N ALA A 31 8.37 6.41 2.64
CA ALA A 31 9.16 6.88 1.51
C ALA A 31 8.52 6.53 0.16
N TYR A 32 7.96 5.33 0.04
CA TYR A 32 7.23 4.90 -1.15
C TYR A 32 6.01 5.80 -1.44
N LEU A 33 5.24 6.12 -0.40
CA LEU A 33 4.07 6.99 -0.54
C LEU A 33 4.45 8.43 -0.91
N ASP A 34 5.53 8.96 -0.32
CA ASP A 34 6.06 10.28 -0.67
C ASP A 34 6.51 10.33 -2.15
N GLU A 35 7.22 9.30 -2.59
CA GLU A 35 7.66 9.18 -3.98
C GLU A 35 6.48 9.04 -4.94
N PHE A 36 5.45 8.27 -4.56
CA PHE A 36 4.20 8.17 -5.32
C PHE A 36 3.56 9.55 -5.52
N GLY A 37 3.42 10.31 -4.45
CA GLY A 37 2.85 11.65 -4.51
C GLY A 37 3.64 12.57 -5.47
N LYS A 38 4.97 12.55 -5.36
CA LYS A 38 5.85 13.33 -6.25
C LYS A 38 5.71 12.91 -7.71
N LYS A 39 5.72 11.61 -7.97
CA LYS A 39 5.59 11.06 -9.33
C LYS A 39 4.28 11.49 -10.01
N HIS A 40 3.22 11.63 -9.24
CA HIS A 40 1.90 12.03 -9.75
C HIS A 40 1.62 13.54 -9.64
N ASN A 41 2.63 14.33 -9.24
CA ASN A 41 2.50 15.79 -9.02
C ASN A 41 1.39 16.14 -8.03
N LEU A 42 1.23 15.33 -6.99
CA LEU A 42 0.25 15.52 -5.93
C LEU A 42 0.92 16.11 -4.68
N THR A 43 0.24 17.02 -4.02
CA THR A 43 0.71 17.57 -2.74
C THR A 43 0.76 16.45 -1.71
N THR A 44 1.94 16.23 -1.13
CA THR A 44 2.19 15.15 -0.17
C THR A 44 2.83 15.72 1.07
N VAL A 45 2.25 15.44 2.23
CA VAL A 45 2.72 15.95 3.53
C VAL A 45 2.84 14.79 4.50
N THR A 46 3.95 14.74 5.22
CA THR A 46 4.14 13.82 6.35
C THR A 46 4.10 14.63 7.64
N ASP A 47 3.24 14.24 8.57
CA ASP A 47 3.13 14.91 9.87
C ASP A 47 4.19 14.41 10.87
N LYS A 48 4.19 14.98 12.07
CA LYS A 48 5.16 14.62 13.13
C LYS A 48 5.01 13.18 13.63
N ALA A 49 3.80 12.61 13.52
CA ALA A 49 3.54 11.23 13.91
C ALA A 49 3.95 10.23 12.81
N GLY A 50 4.26 10.73 11.60
CA GLY A 50 4.61 9.91 10.46
C GLY A 50 3.44 9.52 9.57
N ASN A 51 2.27 10.13 9.76
CA ASN A 51 1.14 9.95 8.84
C ASN A 51 1.42 10.67 7.52
N VAL A 52 1.02 10.06 6.41
CA VAL A 52 1.19 10.63 5.07
C VAL A 52 -0.18 11.07 4.55
N LEU A 53 -0.27 12.32 4.14
CA LEU A 53 -1.45 12.89 3.48
C LEU A 53 -1.11 13.25 2.05
N ILE A 54 -1.81 12.64 1.10
CA ILE A 54 -1.70 12.95 -0.33
C ILE A 54 -3.00 13.59 -0.79
N THR A 55 -2.90 14.76 -1.40
CA THR A 55 -4.06 15.54 -1.84
C THR A 55 -4.11 15.57 -3.36
N LYS A 56 -5.22 15.12 -3.92
CA LYS A 56 -5.55 15.25 -5.34
C LYS A 56 -6.60 16.35 -5.51
N PRO A 57 -6.35 17.37 -6.32
CA PRO A 57 -7.35 18.40 -6.58
C PRO A 57 -8.57 17.83 -7.31
N ALA A 58 -9.68 18.53 -7.22
CA ALA A 58 -10.90 18.17 -7.92
C ALA A 58 -10.66 18.07 -9.43
N THR A 59 -11.33 17.12 -10.07
CA THR A 59 -11.41 17.09 -11.54
C THR A 59 -12.04 18.39 -12.06
N PRO A 60 -11.53 18.99 -13.18
CA PRO A 60 -12.11 20.19 -13.74
C PRO A 60 -13.63 20.08 -13.93
N GLY A 61 -14.37 21.06 -13.41
CA GLY A 61 -15.83 21.07 -13.37
C GLY A 61 -16.46 20.52 -12.10
N TYR A 62 -15.65 19.93 -11.19
CA TYR A 62 -16.12 19.34 -9.93
C TYR A 62 -15.58 20.05 -8.68
N GLU A 63 -15.10 21.29 -8.83
CA GLU A 63 -14.46 22.06 -7.75
C GLU A 63 -15.43 22.38 -6.59
N ASN A 64 -16.73 22.39 -6.86
CA ASN A 64 -17.77 22.67 -5.86
C ASN A 64 -18.30 21.41 -5.18
N GLU A 65 -17.82 20.23 -5.57
CA GLU A 65 -18.22 18.98 -4.94
C GLU A 65 -17.53 18.79 -3.58
N LYS A 66 -18.13 17.95 -2.74
CA LYS A 66 -17.60 17.69 -1.40
C LYS A 66 -16.23 16.99 -1.47
N THR A 67 -15.32 17.41 -0.61
CA THR A 67 -14.06 16.70 -0.41
C THR A 67 -14.31 15.32 0.19
N ILE A 68 -13.65 14.32 -0.38
CA ILE A 68 -13.69 12.93 0.11
C ILE A 68 -12.35 12.61 0.77
N ILE A 69 -12.38 12.04 1.95
CA ILE A 69 -11.20 11.55 2.67
C ILE A 69 -11.22 10.02 2.64
N LEU A 70 -10.16 9.43 2.11
CA LEU A 70 -9.91 7.99 2.17
C LEU A 70 -8.80 7.74 3.19
N GLN A 71 -8.95 6.71 4.02
CA GLN A 71 -8.00 6.41 5.09
C GLN A 71 -7.67 4.92 5.12
N ALA A 72 -6.40 4.61 5.35
CA ALA A 72 -5.89 3.26 5.60
C ALA A 72 -4.66 3.37 6.51
N HIS A 73 -4.27 2.28 7.17
CA HIS A 73 -2.98 2.21 7.84
C HIS A 73 -1.92 1.60 6.92
N MET A 74 -0.66 1.99 7.09
CA MET A 74 0.43 1.60 6.20
C MET A 74 1.28 0.43 6.71
N ASP A 75 1.21 0.13 7.99
CA ASP A 75 1.91 -1.00 8.60
C ASP A 75 1.16 -2.32 8.43
N MET A 76 1.83 -3.40 8.77
CA MET A 76 1.22 -4.73 8.80
C MET A 76 1.67 -5.50 10.03
N VAL A 77 0.84 -6.42 10.48
CA VAL A 77 1.20 -7.44 11.46
C VAL A 77 2.16 -8.44 10.80
N CYS A 78 3.28 -8.70 11.46
CA CYS A 78 4.35 -9.55 10.94
C CYS A 78 4.40 -10.85 11.73
N GLU A 79 3.85 -11.91 11.16
CA GLU A 79 3.86 -13.26 11.70
C GLU A 79 4.23 -14.27 10.60
N LYS A 80 4.89 -15.33 10.99
CA LYS A 80 5.30 -16.40 10.07
C LYS A 80 5.13 -17.78 10.71
N ASN A 81 5.07 -18.81 9.88
CA ASN A 81 5.15 -20.19 10.33
C ASN A 81 6.54 -20.46 10.94
N SER A 82 6.59 -21.34 11.95
CA SER A 82 7.84 -21.62 12.69
C SER A 82 8.93 -22.26 11.83
N ASP A 83 8.55 -22.95 10.75
CA ASP A 83 9.45 -23.62 9.80
C ASP A 83 9.87 -22.74 8.62
N VAL A 84 9.43 -21.47 8.59
CA VAL A 84 9.74 -20.51 7.52
C VAL A 84 10.80 -19.53 7.99
N GLU A 85 11.85 -19.36 7.18
CA GLU A 85 12.81 -18.26 7.36
C GLU A 85 12.33 -17.04 6.62
N HIS A 86 12.14 -15.94 7.34
CA HIS A 86 11.74 -14.65 6.78
C HIS A 86 12.13 -13.54 7.74
N ASN A 87 12.79 -12.52 7.23
CA ASN A 87 13.13 -11.30 7.97
C ASN A 87 12.18 -10.18 7.55
N PHE A 88 11.22 -9.83 8.39
CA PHE A 88 10.23 -8.78 8.10
C PHE A 88 10.81 -7.37 8.00
N ASP A 89 12.05 -7.15 8.42
CA ASP A 89 12.71 -5.86 8.27
C ASP A 89 13.32 -5.67 6.86
N THR A 90 13.61 -6.76 6.16
CA THR A 90 14.38 -6.73 4.90
C THR A 90 13.72 -7.48 3.75
N ASP A 91 12.95 -8.53 4.03
CA ASP A 91 12.47 -9.41 2.98
C ASP A 91 11.07 -9.00 2.47
N PRO A 92 10.84 -9.06 1.17
CA PRO A 92 9.51 -8.86 0.60
C PRO A 92 8.60 -10.06 0.92
N ILE A 93 7.30 -9.83 0.96
CA ILE A 93 6.31 -10.90 1.08
C ILE A 93 6.27 -11.70 -0.22
N GLN A 94 6.37 -13.02 -0.12
CA GLN A 94 6.21 -13.92 -1.26
C GLN A 94 4.73 -14.16 -1.55
N VAL A 95 4.20 -13.40 -2.51
CA VAL A 95 2.79 -13.44 -2.89
C VAL A 95 2.55 -14.59 -3.86
N ILE A 96 1.51 -15.36 -3.61
CA ILE A 96 1.08 -16.48 -4.45
C ILE A 96 -0.36 -16.25 -4.89
N VAL A 97 -0.62 -16.44 -6.19
CA VAL A 97 -1.98 -16.51 -6.73
C VAL A 97 -2.31 -17.99 -6.94
N ASP A 98 -3.27 -18.49 -6.21
CA ASP A 98 -3.61 -19.90 -6.18
C ASP A 98 -5.12 -20.10 -6.15
N ASN A 99 -5.66 -20.68 -7.21
CA ASN A 99 -7.06 -21.07 -7.31
C ASN A 99 -8.06 -19.97 -6.90
N GLY A 100 -7.87 -18.76 -7.41
CA GLY A 100 -8.72 -17.61 -7.09
C GLY A 100 -8.41 -16.91 -5.76
N TRP A 101 -7.35 -17.34 -5.07
CA TRP A 101 -6.88 -16.73 -3.82
C TRP A 101 -5.53 -16.06 -4.00
N ILE A 102 -5.35 -14.95 -3.31
CA ILE A 102 -4.04 -14.33 -3.14
C ILE A 102 -3.58 -14.64 -1.72
N LYS A 103 -2.40 -15.23 -1.63
CA LYS A 103 -1.82 -15.73 -0.37
C LYS A 103 -0.37 -15.28 -0.22
N ALA A 104 0.14 -15.34 1.00
CA ALA A 104 1.57 -15.27 1.28
C ALA A 104 2.12 -16.67 1.58
N LYS A 105 3.35 -16.93 1.16
CA LYS A 105 4.01 -18.20 1.41
C LYS A 105 4.59 -18.23 2.82
N GLY A 106 3.84 -18.81 3.75
CA GLY A 106 4.30 -19.07 5.12
C GLY A 106 4.37 -17.85 6.03
N THR A 107 3.88 -16.69 5.59
CA THR A 107 3.83 -15.45 6.37
C THR A 107 2.45 -14.83 6.33
N THR A 108 2.23 -13.79 7.15
CA THR A 108 1.11 -12.87 6.94
C THR A 108 1.26 -12.17 5.59
N LEU A 109 0.13 -11.86 4.95
CA LEU A 109 0.10 -11.21 3.63
C LEU A 109 0.13 -9.68 3.73
N GLY A 110 -0.47 -9.13 4.78
CA GLY A 110 -0.60 -7.68 4.94
C GLY A 110 -1.71 -7.07 4.08
N ALA A 111 -2.72 -7.86 3.69
CA ALA A 111 -3.89 -7.34 2.98
C ALA A 111 -4.67 -6.33 3.82
N ASP A 112 -4.64 -6.47 5.12
CA ASP A 112 -5.11 -5.50 6.10
C ASP A 112 -3.92 -4.61 6.54
N ASN A 113 -3.78 -3.37 6.07
CA ASN A 113 -4.69 -2.77 5.12
C ASN A 113 -3.99 -2.43 3.79
N GLY A 114 -3.12 -3.32 3.30
CA GLY A 114 -2.43 -3.13 2.02
C GLY A 114 -3.37 -3.01 0.83
N ILE A 115 -4.50 -3.73 0.85
CA ILE A 115 -5.48 -3.61 -0.23
C ILE A 115 -6.22 -2.26 -0.17
N GLY A 116 -6.50 -1.75 1.01
CA GLY A 116 -7.06 -0.40 1.17
C GLY A 116 -6.12 0.67 0.64
N MET A 117 -4.82 0.61 0.97
CA MET A 117 -3.82 1.49 0.38
C MET A 117 -3.78 1.39 -1.15
N ALA A 118 -3.80 0.17 -1.69
CA ALA A 118 -3.76 -0.04 -3.14
C ALA A 118 -4.96 0.59 -3.86
N LEU A 119 -6.15 0.47 -3.27
CA LEU A 119 -7.37 1.11 -3.78
C LEU A 119 -7.26 2.64 -3.76
N MET A 120 -6.73 3.20 -2.67
CA MET A 120 -6.52 4.65 -2.54
C MET A 120 -5.52 5.15 -3.58
N LEU A 121 -4.40 4.45 -3.77
CA LEU A 121 -3.39 4.80 -4.78
C LEU A 121 -3.97 4.71 -6.20
N ALA A 122 -4.81 3.71 -6.47
CA ALA A 122 -5.48 3.57 -7.76
C ALA A 122 -6.41 4.77 -8.06
N VAL A 123 -7.13 5.26 -7.04
CA VAL A 123 -7.98 6.46 -7.17
C VAL A 123 -7.12 7.72 -7.41
N LEU A 124 -5.95 7.80 -6.78
CA LEU A 124 -5.03 8.94 -6.90
C LEU A 124 -4.24 8.92 -8.23
N SER A 125 -4.09 7.77 -8.84
CA SER A 125 -3.29 7.61 -10.08
C SER A 125 -3.85 8.33 -11.30
#